data_1ac88dfc7fe9493776677def12c494cf
#
_entry.id   1ac88dfc7fe9493776677def12c494cf
#
_cell.length_a   1.000
_cell.length_b   1.000
_cell.length_c   1.000
_cell.angle_alpha   90.00
_cell.angle_beta   90.00
_cell.angle_gamma   90.00
#
_symmetry.space_group_name_H-M   'P 1'
#
loop_
_entity.id
_entity.type
_entity.pdbx_description
1 polymer ?
#
loop_
_entity_poly.entity_id
_entity_poly.type
_entity_poly.pdbx_seq_one_letter_code
_entity_poly.pdbx_strand_id
1 'polypeptide(L)'
;FIVMYFFTNVWWALLVPATFVAINYMSYKKNLIKVMERDEQDGLGTVYYAIALLVLVIVSFGIFKKPSLGLVPTLVMAYGDGLAALIGKSIKSKKYKLGDTKKSFAGSATMFIISTLLIGTYLAFYHVGVFWQSAHWPLVSCLMGFAITAIEAVSGKGWDNITVPLATLAMLILIG
;
A
#
# COMPACT_ATOMS: atom_id res chain seq x y z
N PHE A 1 -8.93 5.08 -6.11
CA PHE A 1 -9.31 5.76 -4.86
C PHE A 1 -9.83 7.19 -5.08
N ILE A 2 -9.25 7.98 -5.98
CA ILE A 2 -9.76 9.33 -6.31
C ILE A 2 -11.25 9.27 -6.72
N VAL A 3 -11.63 8.26 -7.46
CA VAL A 3 -13.02 8.03 -7.92
C VAL A 3 -14.02 7.89 -6.76
N MET A 4 -13.56 7.46 -5.56
CA MET A 4 -14.43 7.33 -4.38
C MET A 4 -14.99 8.65 -3.87
N TYR A 5 -14.31 9.77 -4.13
CA TYR A 5 -14.84 11.09 -3.80
C TYR A 5 -16.10 11.43 -4.61
N PHE A 6 -16.29 10.77 -5.76
CA PHE A 6 -17.48 10.95 -6.61
C PHE A 6 -18.61 9.99 -6.25
N PHE A 7 -18.36 8.96 -5.45
CA PHE A 7 -19.38 8.03 -5.01
C PHE A 7 -20.01 8.49 -3.69
N THR A 8 -21.31 8.70 -3.70
CA THR A 8 -22.10 9.00 -2.50
C THR A 8 -22.45 7.72 -1.71
N ASN A 9 -22.35 6.56 -2.35
CA ASN A 9 -22.74 5.28 -1.77
C ASN A 9 -21.57 4.27 -1.84
N VAL A 10 -21.30 3.64 -0.71
CA VAL A 10 -20.23 2.63 -0.55
C VAL A 10 -20.40 1.44 -1.51
N TRP A 11 -21.62 1.06 -1.83
CA TRP A 11 -21.89 -0.09 -2.74
C TRP A 11 -21.32 0.13 -4.13
N TRP A 12 -21.44 1.34 -4.69
CA TRP A 12 -20.81 1.68 -5.96
C TRP A 12 -19.29 1.70 -5.87
N ALA A 13 -18.76 2.18 -4.74
CA ALA A 13 -17.31 2.19 -4.51
C ALA A 13 -16.72 0.78 -4.38
N LEU A 14 -17.49 -0.19 -3.88
CA LEU A 14 -17.08 -1.59 -3.75
C LEU A 14 -17.10 -2.36 -5.07
N LEU A 15 -17.91 -1.93 -6.04
CA LEU A 15 -18.09 -2.66 -7.30
C LEU A 15 -16.75 -2.82 -8.04
N VAL A 16 -15.96 -1.76 -8.14
CA VAL A 16 -14.67 -1.78 -8.87
C VAL A 16 -13.65 -2.73 -8.22
N PRO A 17 -13.32 -2.61 -6.92
CA PRO A 17 -12.36 -3.54 -6.31
C PRO A 17 -12.91 -4.97 -6.22
N ALA A 18 -14.21 -5.17 -6.06
CA ALA A 18 -14.80 -6.52 -6.05
C ALA A 18 -14.68 -7.21 -7.42
N THR A 19 -14.98 -6.49 -8.50
CA THR A 19 -14.78 -7.03 -9.87
C THR A 19 -13.30 -7.28 -10.15
N PHE A 20 -12.41 -6.43 -9.63
CA PHE A 20 -10.96 -6.61 -9.77
C PHE A 20 -10.46 -7.85 -9.03
N VAL A 21 -10.97 -8.16 -7.84
CA VAL A 21 -10.70 -9.43 -7.14
C VAL A 21 -11.13 -10.62 -7.99
N ALA A 22 -12.36 -10.59 -8.50
CA ALA A 22 -12.91 -11.69 -9.30
C ALA A 22 -12.09 -11.93 -10.59
N ILE A 23 -11.75 -10.86 -11.31
CA ILE A 23 -10.98 -10.94 -12.55
C ILE A 23 -9.56 -11.48 -12.27
N ASN A 24 -8.87 -10.97 -11.25
CA ASN A 24 -7.51 -11.43 -10.91
C ASN A 24 -7.51 -12.88 -10.42
N TYR A 25 -8.49 -13.28 -9.63
CA TYR A 25 -8.63 -14.68 -9.21
C TYR A 25 -8.93 -15.63 -10.38
N MET A 26 -9.80 -15.22 -11.29
CA MET A 26 -10.09 -16.01 -12.51
C MET A 26 -8.87 -16.08 -13.43
N SER A 27 -8.14 -14.99 -13.58
CA SER A 27 -6.89 -14.94 -14.34
C SER A 27 -5.84 -15.89 -13.76
N TYR A 28 -5.64 -15.84 -12.45
CA TYR A 28 -4.76 -16.76 -11.74
C TYR A 28 -5.15 -18.22 -11.97
N LYS A 29 -6.43 -18.59 -11.75
CA LYS A 29 -6.91 -19.96 -11.90
C LYS A 29 -6.83 -20.51 -13.33
N LYS A 30 -6.99 -19.64 -14.32
CA LYS A 30 -7.00 -20.03 -15.74
C LYS A 30 -5.68 -19.76 -16.47
N ASN A 31 -4.66 -19.24 -15.77
CA ASN A 31 -3.37 -18.82 -16.36
C ASN A 31 -3.55 -17.89 -17.59
N LEU A 32 -4.56 -16.98 -17.53
CA LEU A 32 -4.92 -16.17 -18.69
C LEU A 32 -3.93 -15.02 -18.97
N ILE A 33 -3.27 -14.50 -17.93
CA ILE A 33 -2.40 -13.34 -18.05
C ILE A 33 -1.03 -13.61 -17.42
N LYS A 34 -0.23 -14.46 -18.07
CA LYS A 34 1.17 -14.74 -17.65
C LYS A 34 2.06 -13.50 -17.53
N VAL A 35 1.71 -12.41 -18.23
CA VAL A 35 2.46 -11.14 -18.20
C VAL A 35 2.26 -10.35 -16.91
N MET A 36 1.15 -10.55 -16.19
CA MET A 36 0.88 -9.92 -14.91
C MET A 36 1.47 -10.70 -13.72
N GLU A 37 1.80 -11.96 -13.93
CA GLU A 37 2.51 -12.80 -12.97
C GLU A 37 4.00 -12.52 -13.13
N ARG A 38 4.56 -11.70 -12.26
CA ARG A 38 5.96 -11.22 -12.30
C ARG A 38 7.01 -12.33 -12.27
N ASP A 39 6.66 -13.49 -11.71
CA ASP A 39 7.40 -14.75 -11.70
C ASP A 39 6.40 -15.87 -11.38
N GLU A 40 6.62 -17.09 -11.89
CA GLU A 40 5.79 -18.28 -11.59
C GLU A 40 5.66 -18.56 -10.07
N GLN A 41 6.45 -17.87 -9.23
CA GLN A 41 6.46 -17.99 -7.77
C GLN A 41 5.60 -16.95 -7.05
N ASP A 42 5.13 -15.88 -7.73
CA ASP A 42 4.37 -14.76 -7.12
C ASP A 42 2.86 -14.87 -7.37
N GLY A 43 2.37 -16.01 -7.77
CA GLY A 43 1.05 -16.28 -8.36
C GLY A 43 -0.19 -15.64 -7.71
N LEU A 44 -0.16 -15.20 -6.47
CA LEU A 44 -1.30 -14.57 -5.79
C LEU A 44 -1.11 -13.07 -5.49
N GLY A 45 0.03 -12.48 -5.82
CA GLY A 45 0.31 -11.08 -5.48
C GLY A 45 -0.72 -10.10 -6.03
N THR A 46 -1.19 -10.29 -7.27
CA THR A 46 -2.23 -9.45 -7.89
C THR A 46 -3.61 -9.64 -7.24
N VAL A 47 -3.91 -10.86 -6.78
CA VAL A 47 -5.14 -11.15 -6.03
C VAL A 47 -5.07 -10.49 -4.65
N TYR A 48 -3.94 -10.57 -3.96
CA TYR A 48 -3.72 -9.90 -2.68
C TYR A 48 -3.84 -8.39 -2.80
N TYR A 49 -3.29 -7.81 -3.88
CA TYR A 49 -3.47 -6.40 -4.19
C TYR A 49 -4.95 -6.01 -4.31
N ALA A 50 -5.72 -6.78 -5.05
CA ALA A 50 -7.15 -6.53 -5.24
C ALA A 50 -7.95 -6.69 -3.92
N ILE A 51 -7.61 -7.69 -3.09
CA ILE A 51 -8.21 -7.89 -1.77
C ILE A 51 -7.89 -6.71 -0.85
N ALA A 52 -6.63 -6.25 -0.84
CA ALA A 52 -6.24 -5.09 -0.05
C ALA A 52 -7.05 -3.84 -0.43
N LEU A 53 -7.20 -3.56 -1.73
CA LEU A 53 -8.05 -2.47 -2.21
C LEU A 53 -9.50 -2.59 -1.71
N LEU A 54 -10.06 -3.79 -1.76
CA LEU A 54 -11.44 -4.04 -1.29
C LEU A 54 -11.56 -3.74 0.20
N VAL A 55 -10.62 -4.23 1.03
CA VAL A 55 -10.59 -3.98 2.47
C VAL A 55 -10.43 -2.49 2.76
N LEU A 56 -9.52 -1.81 2.05
CA LEU A 56 -9.33 -0.36 2.20
C LEU A 56 -10.62 0.42 1.95
N VAL A 57 -11.42 0.03 0.93
CA VAL A 57 -12.71 0.67 0.65
C VAL A 57 -13.71 0.40 1.77
N ILE A 58 -13.85 -0.86 2.19
CA ILE A 58 -14.78 -1.24 3.25
C ILE A 58 -14.48 -0.45 4.52
N VAL A 59 -13.22 -0.41 4.93
CA VAL A 59 -12.84 0.24 6.18
C VAL A 59 -12.93 1.76 6.07
N SER A 60 -12.26 2.38 5.09
CA SER A 60 -12.18 3.84 5.01
C SER A 60 -13.52 4.49 4.67
N PHE A 61 -14.25 3.95 3.71
CA PHE A 61 -15.51 4.53 3.25
C PHE A 61 -16.72 3.89 3.94
N GLY A 62 -16.74 2.57 4.12
CA GLY A 62 -17.85 1.85 4.75
C GLY A 62 -17.95 2.12 6.24
N ILE A 63 -16.87 1.94 6.98
CA ILE A 63 -16.84 2.02 8.44
C ILE A 63 -16.59 3.45 8.92
N PHE A 64 -15.46 4.04 8.54
CA PHE A 64 -15.04 5.35 9.03
C PHE A 64 -15.68 6.53 8.29
N LYS A 65 -16.35 6.31 7.15
CA LYS A 65 -16.94 7.36 6.30
C LYS A 65 -15.91 8.44 5.87
N LYS A 66 -14.64 8.09 5.86
CA LYS A 66 -13.51 8.96 5.49
C LYS A 66 -12.72 8.33 4.34
N PRO A 67 -13.10 8.53 3.07
CA PRO A 67 -12.38 7.97 1.91
C PRO A 67 -10.90 8.33 1.86
N SER A 68 -10.52 9.50 2.42
CA SER A 68 -9.13 9.95 2.52
C SER A 68 -8.23 9.00 3.31
N LEU A 69 -8.76 8.28 4.30
CA LEU A 69 -8.00 7.26 5.05
C LEU A 69 -7.50 6.13 4.16
N GLY A 70 -8.25 5.75 3.13
CA GLY A 70 -7.86 4.69 2.19
C GLY A 70 -6.96 5.17 1.05
N LEU A 71 -6.90 6.49 0.81
CA LEU A 71 -6.10 7.07 -0.27
C LEU A 71 -4.60 6.82 -0.05
N VAL A 72 -4.10 7.18 1.14
CA VAL A 72 -2.65 7.06 1.44
C VAL A 72 -2.16 5.62 1.41
N PRO A 73 -2.81 4.63 2.08
CA PRO A 73 -2.42 3.23 1.97
C PRO A 73 -2.37 2.73 0.53
N THR A 74 -3.34 3.15 -0.30
CA THR A 74 -3.36 2.79 -1.73
C THR A 74 -2.18 3.40 -2.48
N LEU A 75 -1.86 4.67 -2.24
CA LEU A 75 -0.72 5.34 -2.87
C LEU A 75 0.62 4.75 -2.40
N VAL A 76 0.76 4.44 -1.12
CA VAL A 76 1.95 3.79 -0.56
C VAL A 76 2.16 2.41 -1.21
N MET A 77 1.09 1.61 -1.34
CA MET A 77 1.16 0.31 -2.00
C MET A 77 1.53 0.46 -3.50
N ALA A 78 0.88 1.39 -4.21
CA ALA A 78 1.09 1.55 -5.66
C ALA A 78 2.44 2.19 -5.99
N TYR A 79 2.76 3.31 -5.37
CA TYR A 79 3.98 4.06 -5.69
C TYR A 79 5.16 3.66 -4.81
N GLY A 80 4.93 3.38 -3.52
CA GLY A 80 5.98 2.95 -2.60
C GLY A 80 6.60 1.63 -3.07
N ASP A 81 5.81 0.57 -3.17
CA ASP A 81 6.27 -0.74 -3.62
C ASP A 81 6.66 -0.74 -5.10
N GLY A 82 5.85 -0.12 -5.97
CA GLY A 82 6.12 -0.06 -7.40
C GLY A 82 7.46 0.61 -7.73
N LEU A 83 7.74 1.78 -7.14
CA LEU A 83 9.00 2.50 -7.34
C LEU A 83 10.17 1.81 -6.61
N ALA A 84 9.93 1.23 -5.43
CA ALA A 84 10.95 0.45 -4.72
C ALA A 84 11.42 -0.74 -5.56
N ALA A 85 10.50 -1.45 -6.21
CA ALA A 85 10.82 -2.55 -7.10
C ALA A 85 11.57 -2.09 -8.37
N LEU A 86 11.16 -0.96 -8.97
CA LEU A 86 11.78 -0.39 -10.15
C LEU A 86 13.22 0.09 -9.85
N ILE A 87 13.38 0.93 -8.83
CA ILE A 87 14.67 1.49 -8.43
C ILE A 87 15.61 0.39 -7.90
N GLY A 88 15.06 -0.55 -7.11
CA GLY A 88 15.82 -1.68 -6.60
C GLY A 88 16.38 -2.61 -7.67
N LYS A 89 15.76 -2.65 -8.87
CA LYS A 89 16.26 -3.37 -10.04
C LYS A 89 17.22 -2.53 -10.87
N SER A 90 16.95 -1.23 -11.01
CA SER A 90 17.73 -0.32 -11.87
C SER A 90 19.06 0.11 -11.26
N ILE A 91 19.09 0.29 -9.93
CA ILE A 91 20.31 0.74 -9.25
C ILE A 91 21.07 -0.48 -8.68
N LYS A 92 22.35 -0.60 -9.04
CA LYS A 92 23.25 -1.60 -8.45
C LYS A 92 23.53 -1.24 -6.99
N SER A 93 22.75 -1.77 -6.07
CA SER A 93 22.96 -1.62 -4.62
C SER A 93 23.13 -2.98 -3.94
N LYS A 94 23.70 -2.96 -2.74
CA LYS A 94 23.80 -4.18 -1.91
C LYS A 94 22.41 -4.77 -1.71
N LYS A 95 22.32 -6.10 -1.83
CA LYS A 95 21.10 -6.85 -1.54
C LYS A 95 21.23 -7.49 -0.16
N TYR A 96 20.12 -7.55 0.54
CA TYR A 96 20.00 -8.29 1.79
C TYR A 96 18.87 -9.31 1.67
N LYS A 97 18.93 -10.34 2.51
CA LYS A 97 17.92 -11.40 2.56
C LYS A 97 17.28 -11.37 3.93
N LEU A 98 15.96 -11.20 3.94
CA LEU A 98 15.13 -11.36 5.12
C LEU A 98 14.06 -12.42 4.80
N GLY A 99 14.09 -13.53 5.56
CA GLY A 99 13.24 -14.68 5.24
C GLY A 99 13.56 -15.24 3.84
N ASP A 100 12.53 -15.43 3.02
CA ASP A 100 12.63 -16.02 1.68
C ASP A 100 12.83 -15.01 0.56
N THR A 101 12.81 -13.69 0.87
CA THR A 101 12.90 -12.63 -0.15
C THR A 101 14.26 -11.96 -0.14
N LYS A 102 14.71 -11.57 -1.34
CA LYS A 102 15.90 -10.72 -1.54
C LYS A 102 15.44 -9.32 -1.85
N LYS A 103 15.74 -8.37 -0.98
CA LYS A 103 15.47 -6.95 -1.16
C LYS A 103 16.78 -6.18 -1.38
N SER A 104 16.70 -4.97 -1.95
CA SER A 104 17.87 -4.12 -2.16
C SER A 104 17.80 -2.88 -1.26
N PHE A 105 18.94 -2.39 -0.80
CA PHE A 105 18.98 -1.16 -0.01
C PHE A 105 18.41 0.04 -0.76
N ALA A 106 18.65 0.13 -2.08
CA ALA A 106 18.07 1.20 -2.90
C ALA A 106 16.53 1.11 -2.95
N GLY A 107 15.98 -0.10 -3.09
CA GLY A 107 14.52 -0.31 -3.06
C GLY A 107 13.92 0.09 -1.71
N SER A 108 14.52 -0.37 -0.60
CA SER A 108 14.01 -0.03 0.74
C SER A 108 14.15 1.46 1.07
N ALA A 109 15.22 2.11 0.62
CA ALA A 109 15.35 3.57 0.74
C ALA A 109 14.25 4.30 -0.06
N THR A 110 13.94 3.81 -1.27
CA THR A 110 12.84 4.35 -2.07
C THR A 110 11.49 4.17 -1.37
N MET A 111 11.23 2.98 -0.84
CA MET A 111 10.01 2.71 -0.06
C MET A 111 9.87 3.67 1.11
N PHE A 112 10.94 3.85 1.88
CA PHE A 112 10.98 4.78 3.01
C PHE A 112 10.68 6.22 2.60
N ILE A 113 11.36 6.73 1.57
CA ILE A 113 11.19 8.12 1.11
C ILE A 113 9.77 8.35 0.62
N ILE A 114 9.26 7.47 -0.27
CA ILE A 114 7.92 7.62 -0.85
C ILE A 114 6.84 7.51 0.22
N SER A 115 6.94 6.53 1.11
CA SER A 115 5.97 6.37 2.20
C SER A 115 5.97 7.57 3.14
N THR A 116 7.14 8.05 3.52
CA THR A 116 7.27 9.25 4.38
C THR A 116 6.67 10.49 3.72
N LEU A 117 6.95 10.71 2.43
CA LEU A 117 6.39 11.85 1.70
C LEU A 117 4.87 11.77 1.57
N LEU A 118 4.32 10.61 1.21
CA LEU A 118 2.88 10.43 1.06
C LEU A 118 2.14 10.60 2.39
N ILE A 119 2.65 10.01 3.46
CA ILE A 119 2.08 10.14 4.80
C ILE A 119 2.23 11.58 5.31
N GLY A 120 3.41 12.17 5.13
CA GLY A 120 3.67 13.54 5.54
C GLY A 120 2.75 14.55 4.83
N THR A 121 2.56 14.38 3.53
CA THR A 121 1.61 15.18 2.75
C THR A 121 0.19 15.03 3.30
N TYR A 122 -0.23 13.80 3.59
CA TYR A 122 -1.57 13.56 4.15
C TYR A 122 -1.73 14.22 5.52
N LEU A 123 -0.80 14.03 6.43
CA LEU A 123 -0.84 14.63 7.76
C LEU A 123 -0.83 16.16 7.69
N ALA A 124 -0.05 16.73 6.77
CA ALA A 124 0.03 18.16 6.57
C ALA A 124 -1.27 18.79 6.04
N PHE A 125 -1.92 18.15 5.07
CA PHE A 125 -3.11 18.73 4.42
C PHE A 125 -4.43 18.38 5.09
N TYR A 126 -4.54 17.21 5.71
CA TYR A 126 -5.80 16.78 6.31
C TYR A 126 -5.93 17.11 7.81
N HIS A 127 -4.92 17.75 8.41
CA HIS A 127 -4.92 18.15 9.83
C HIS A 127 -5.36 17.02 10.76
N VAL A 128 -4.80 15.83 10.54
CA VAL A 128 -5.23 14.63 11.23
C VAL A 128 -4.64 14.57 12.63
N GLY A 129 -5.53 14.51 13.63
CA GLY A 129 -5.20 14.21 15.01
C GLY A 129 -4.49 15.29 15.82
N VAL A 130 -4.18 14.95 17.04
CA VAL A 130 -3.53 15.83 18.03
C VAL A 130 -2.11 16.23 17.61
N PHE A 131 -1.46 15.40 16.80
CA PHE A 131 -0.08 15.61 16.37
C PHE A 131 0.09 16.77 15.38
N TRP A 132 -0.97 17.19 14.67
CA TRP A 132 -0.92 18.35 13.79
C TRP A 132 -0.62 19.64 14.54
N GLN A 133 -1.26 19.85 15.69
CA GLN A 133 -1.11 21.07 16.51
C GLN A 133 0.29 21.19 17.12
N SER A 134 1.01 20.09 17.29
CA SER A 134 2.31 20.05 17.95
C SER A 134 3.52 20.17 17.02
N ALA A 135 3.33 20.46 15.73
CA ALA A 135 4.41 20.49 14.71
C ALA A 135 5.23 19.18 14.59
N HIS A 136 4.75 18.08 15.15
CA HIS A 136 5.45 16.78 15.14
C HIS A 136 5.11 15.89 13.94
N TRP A 137 4.22 16.33 13.05
CA TRP A 137 3.82 15.54 11.87
C TRP A 137 4.99 15.07 11.00
N PRO A 138 6.12 15.82 10.81
CA PRO A 138 7.25 15.31 10.04
C PRO A 138 7.94 14.12 10.73
N LEU A 139 8.07 14.17 12.05
CA LEU A 139 8.62 13.06 12.83
C LEU A 139 7.70 11.84 12.76
N VAL A 140 6.40 12.03 12.93
CA VAL A 140 5.41 10.95 12.86
C VAL A 140 5.42 10.30 11.47
N SER A 141 5.44 11.08 10.39
CA SER A 141 5.52 10.54 9.04
C SER A 141 6.80 9.76 8.77
N CYS A 142 7.93 10.23 9.32
CA CYS A 142 9.21 9.54 9.22
C CYS A 142 9.19 8.19 9.97
N LEU A 143 8.67 8.17 11.19
CA LEU A 143 8.53 6.93 11.99
C LEU A 143 7.59 5.92 11.31
N MET A 144 6.46 6.39 10.78
CA MET A 144 5.53 5.54 10.02
C MET A 144 6.18 5.01 8.75
N GLY A 145 6.86 5.86 7.98
CA GLY A 145 7.58 5.46 6.77
C GLY A 145 8.64 4.39 7.06
N PHE A 146 9.37 4.53 8.17
CA PHE A 146 10.32 3.53 8.64
C PHE A 146 9.64 2.20 9.00
N ALA A 147 8.56 2.24 9.77
CA ALA A 147 7.80 1.06 10.16
C ALA A 147 7.23 0.32 8.93
N ILE A 148 6.67 1.06 7.97
CA ILE A 148 6.14 0.49 6.72
C ILE A 148 7.25 -0.14 5.89
N THR A 149 8.42 0.49 5.80
CA THR A 149 9.58 -0.07 5.11
C THR A 149 10.07 -1.36 5.77
N ALA A 150 10.06 -1.41 7.11
CA ALA A 150 10.41 -2.61 7.85
C ALA A 150 9.40 -3.75 7.59
N ILE A 151 8.11 -3.44 7.57
CA ILE A 151 7.04 -4.39 7.24
C ILE A 151 7.22 -4.91 5.80
N GLU A 152 7.47 -4.03 4.83
CA GLU A 152 7.74 -4.41 3.44
C GLU A 152 8.96 -5.32 3.35
N ALA A 153 10.03 -5.01 4.08
CA ALA A 153 11.27 -5.78 4.05
C ALA A 153 11.12 -7.22 4.58
N VAL A 154 10.25 -7.45 5.56
CA VAL A 154 9.97 -8.78 6.11
C VAL A 154 8.83 -9.51 5.40
N SER A 155 8.00 -8.80 4.65
CA SER A 155 6.90 -9.38 3.90
C SER A 155 7.44 -10.13 2.68
N GLY A 156 7.04 -11.39 2.53
CA GLY A 156 7.49 -12.26 1.45
C GLY A 156 6.45 -12.43 0.34
N LYS A 157 6.91 -12.76 -0.86
CA LYS A 157 6.14 -13.34 -1.98
C LYS A 157 4.73 -12.77 -2.20
N GLY A 158 4.62 -11.45 -2.40
CA GLY A 158 3.33 -10.79 -2.67
C GLY A 158 2.49 -10.48 -1.44
N TRP A 159 2.88 -10.91 -0.24
CA TRP A 159 2.22 -10.55 1.02
C TRP A 159 2.35 -9.06 1.35
N ASP A 160 3.40 -8.38 0.85
CA ASP A 160 3.57 -6.94 0.92
C ASP A 160 2.35 -6.18 0.37
N ASN A 161 1.69 -6.71 -0.65
CA ASN A 161 0.45 -6.15 -1.21
C ASN A 161 -0.75 -6.13 -0.24
N ILE A 162 -0.69 -6.89 0.86
CA ILE A 162 -1.70 -6.85 1.93
C ILE A 162 -1.14 -6.15 3.17
N THR A 163 0.05 -6.56 3.61
CA THR A 163 0.59 -6.10 4.90
C THR A 163 0.92 -4.62 4.89
N VAL A 164 1.51 -4.10 3.83
CA VAL A 164 1.87 -2.69 3.70
C VAL A 164 0.65 -1.77 3.74
N PRO A 165 -0.38 -1.93 2.89
CA PRO A 165 -1.53 -1.03 2.91
C PRO A 165 -2.37 -1.17 4.18
N LEU A 166 -2.54 -2.37 4.73
CA LEU A 166 -3.30 -2.55 5.97
C LEU A 166 -2.56 -1.99 7.19
N ALA A 167 -1.24 -2.15 7.26
CA ALA A 167 -0.44 -1.52 8.30
C ALA A 167 -0.50 0.01 8.21
N THR A 168 -0.39 0.56 7.00
CA THR A 168 -0.52 2.01 6.77
C THR A 168 -1.88 2.52 7.23
N LEU A 169 -2.98 1.82 6.86
CA LEU A 169 -4.33 2.16 7.29
C LEU A 169 -4.48 2.12 8.82
N ALA A 170 -4.00 1.03 9.44
CA ALA A 170 -4.07 0.87 10.89
C ALA A 170 -3.32 1.99 11.63
N MET A 171 -2.12 2.34 11.17
CA MET A 171 -1.35 3.45 11.74
C MET A 171 -2.08 4.79 11.59
N LEU A 172 -2.70 5.07 10.44
CA LEU A 172 -3.47 6.30 10.24
C LEU A 172 -4.71 6.36 11.14
N ILE A 173 -5.39 5.24 11.36
CA ILE A 173 -6.54 5.15 12.28
C ILE A 173 -6.11 5.41 13.73
N LEU A 174 -4.95 4.90 14.14
CA LEU A 174 -4.45 5.07 15.50
C LEU A 174 -4.01 6.51 15.80
N ILE A 175 -3.66 7.28 14.78
CA ILE A 175 -3.23 8.68 14.92
C ILE A 175 -4.41 9.64 14.84
N GLY A 176 -5.45 9.32 14.07
CA GLY A 176 -6.63 10.18 13.78
C GLY A 176 -7.82 9.92 14.62
#